data_8dbe07937e420f7318c9ed0cbd22ee4d
#
_entry.id   8dbe07937e420f7318c9ed0cbd22ee4d
#
_cell.length_a   1.000
_cell.length_b   1.000
_cell.length_c   1.000
_cell.angle_alpha   90.00
_cell.angle_beta   90.00
_cell.angle_gamma   90.00
#
_symmetry.space_group_name_H-M   'P 1'
#
loop_
_entity.id
_entity.type
_entity.pdbx_description
1 polymer ?
#
loop_
_entity_poly.entity_id
_entity_poly.type
_entity_poly.pdbx_seq_one_letter_code
_entity_poly.pdbx_strand_id
1 'polypeptide(L)'
;MKKSIFLWMGAVMLMLSSCSTNESITDSLSLSKVSHSECNYHASRTRTDDDNPYKSKLKLTYNEADQTITGEYINYMLSCDYTDAGINIEQDADGTLVLNPWNEAENLVDCICNINIYFTIRNATMQNYHLVLNRRTVTIVDQDGSEHQETWTDYEGYISFKNQNIITIDL
;
A
#
# COMPACT_ATOMS: atom_id res chain seq x y z
N MET A 1 -50.50 4.85 70.43
CA MET A 1 -49.36 5.57 69.90
C MET A 1 -48.87 4.79 68.67
N LYS A 2 -49.29 5.22 67.46
CA LYS A 2 -48.90 4.57 66.20
C LYS A 2 -48.07 5.59 65.42
N LYS A 3 -46.79 5.28 65.19
CA LYS A 3 -45.90 6.09 64.38
C LYS A 3 -45.95 5.58 62.93
N SER A 4 -46.49 6.41 62.04
CA SER A 4 -46.47 6.17 60.58
C SER A 4 -45.11 6.59 60.06
N ILE A 5 -44.43 5.64 59.41
CA ILE A 5 -43.21 5.88 58.66
C ILE A 5 -43.59 6.07 57.21
N PHE A 6 -43.44 7.29 56.69
CA PHE A 6 -43.59 7.61 55.27
C PHE A 6 -42.28 7.18 54.51
N LEU A 7 -42.43 6.17 53.68
CA LEU A 7 -41.39 5.73 52.76
C LEU A 7 -41.44 6.65 51.52
N TRP A 8 -40.44 7.49 51.36
CA TRP A 8 -40.24 8.29 50.15
C TRP A 8 -39.48 7.41 49.16
N MET A 9 -40.17 6.97 48.12
CA MET A 9 -39.61 6.20 47.00
C MET A 9 -39.21 7.21 45.92
N GLY A 10 -37.93 7.65 45.94
CA GLY A 10 -37.34 8.49 44.92
C GLY A 10 -37.02 7.70 43.66
N ALA A 11 -37.83 7.90 42.62
CA ALA A 11 -37.54 7.36 41.30
C ALA A 11 -36.38 8.18 40.64
N VAL A 12 -35.21 7.58 40.63
CA VAL A 12 -34.05 8.10 39.85
C VAL A 12 -34.23 7.65 38.40
N MET A 13 -34.74 8.52 37.55
CA MET A 13 -34.70 8.33 36.10
C MET A 13 -33.26 8.53 35.60
N LEU A 14 -32.54 7.44 35.36
CA LEU A 14 -31.31 7.41 34.60
C LEU A 14 -31.66 7.65 33.13
N MET A 15 -31.49 8.89 32.67
CA MET A 15 -31.47 9.22 31.26
C MET A 15 -30.16 8.66 30.66
N LEU A 16 -30.22 7.45 30.13
CA LEU A 16 -29.20 6.92 29.24
C LEU A 16 -29.31 7.71 27.92
N SER A 17 -28.62 8.81 27.81
CA SER A 17 -28.33 9.44 26.52
C SER A 17 -27.37 8.51 25.77
N SER A 18 -27.96 7.61 24.97
CA SER A 18 -27.24 6.87 23.95
C SER A 18 -26.77 7.87 22.90
N CYS A 19 -25.56 8.38 23.07
CA CYS A 19 -24.82 9.04 22.01
C CYS A 19 -24.40 7.94 21.04
N SER A 20 -25.25 7.62 20.05
CA SER A 20 -24.80 6.87 18.89
C SER A 20 -23.96 7.84 18.04
N THR A 21 -22.68 7.96 18.36
CA THR A 21 -21.71 8.39 17.38
C THR A 21 -21.71 7.32 16.29
N ASN A 22 -22.40 7.60 15.19
CA ASN A 22 -22.10 6.99 13.92
C ASN A 22 -20.71 7.49 13.50
N GLU A 23 -19.67 7.03 14.16
CA GLU A 23 -18.37 6.96 13.54
C GLU A 23 -18.53 5.98 12.39
N SER A 24 -18.70 6.50 11.19
CA SER A 24 -18.40 5.73 9.98
C SER A 24 -16.93 5.36 10.12
N ILE A 25 -16.67 4.16 10.62
CA ILE A 25 -15.36 3.52 10.50
C ILE A 25 -15.19 3.34 8.99
N THR A 26 -14.61 4.34 8.33
CA THR A 26 -14.07 4.16 7.00
C THR A 26 -12.88 3.23 7.21
N ASP A 27 -13.09 1.93 6.97
CA ASP A 27 -12.02 0.96 7.00
C ASP A 27 -10.93 1.46 6.06
N SER A 28 -9.81 1.89 6.62
CA SER A 28 -8.67 2.36 5.85
C SER A 28 -8.14 1.22 4.97
N LEU A 29 -7.60 1.58 3.80
CA LEU A 29 -6.92 0.61 2.95
C LEU A 29 -5.84 -0.12 3.76
N SER A 30 -5.78 -1.42 3.62
CA SER A 30 -4.83 -2.24 4.37
C SER A 30 -4.21 -3.32 3.49
N LEU A 31 -2.91 -3.55 3.67
CA LEU A 31 -2.19 -4.61 3.01
C LEU A 31 -2.51 -5.94 3.69
N SER A 32 -2.90 -6.95 2.92
CA SER A 32 -3.30 -8.25 3.48
C SER A 32 -2.46 -9.42 3.04
N LYS A 33 -1.75 -9.30 1.94
CA LYS A 33 -0.89 -10.34 1.39
C LYS A 33 0.22 -9.70 0.58
N VAL A 34 1.45 -10.16 0.78
CA VAL A 34 2.62 -9.80 -0.02
C VAL A 34 3.40 -11.08 -0.33
N SER A 35 3.92 -11.20 -1.52
CA SER A 35 4.84 -12.25 -1.94
C SER A 35 5.62 -11.76 -3.16
N HIS A 36 6.72 -12.42 -3.48
CA HIS A 36 7.50 -12.13 -4.67
C HIS A 36 7.84 -13.42 -5.44
N SER A 37 8.21 -13.25 -6.71
CA SER A 37 8.78 -14.34 -7.51
C SER A 37 10.24 -14.56 -7.15
N GLU A 38 10.79 -15.67 -7.62
CA GLU A 38 12.24 -15.83 -7.68
C GLU A 38 12.85 -14.87 -8.70
N CYS A 39 14.17 -14.72 -8.63
CA CYS A 39 14.97 -13.91 -9.53
C CYS A 39 14.91 -14.42 -10.97
N ASN A 40 14.52 -13.56 -11.89
CA ASN A 40 14.55 -13.82 -13.32
C ASN A 40 15.90 -13.41 -13.92
N TYR A 41 16.79 -14.40 -14.11
CA TYR A 41 18.12 -14.20 -14.69
C TYR A 41 18.13 -14.16 -16.23
N HIS A 42 17.02 -13.99 -16.91
CA HIS A 42 16.99 -13.96 -18.37
C HIS A 42 17.65 -12.70 -18.94
N ALA A 43 18.97 -12.67 -18.84
CA ALA A 43 19.84 -11.74 -19.56
C ALA A 43 19.88 -12.12 -21.04
N SER A 44 18.82 -11.95 -21.81
CA SER A 44 18.87 -11.98 -23.25
C SER A 44 19.17 -10.58 -23.79
N ARG A 45 20.36 -10.40 -24.30
CA ARG A 45 20.88 -9.15 -24.87
C ARG A 45 20.36 -8.89 -26.30
N THR A 46 19.08 -8.91 -26.55
CA THR A 46 18.53 -8.44 -27.83
C THR A 46 17.67 -7.21 -27.60
N ARG A 47 18.27 -6.07 -27.88
CA ARG A 47 17.67 -4.75 -27.78
C ARG A 47 16.87 -4.42 -29.03
N THR A 48 15.55 -4.41 -28.91
CA THR A 48 14.68 -3.52 -29.68
C THR A 48 13.85 -2.74 -28.69
N ASP A 49 13.84 -1.41 -28.79
CA ASP A 49 13.36 -0.49 -27.74
C ASP A 49 11.85 -0.59 -27.44
N ASP A 50 11.04 -1.19 -28.31
CA ASP A 50 9.59 -1.33 -28.12
C ASP A 50 9.14 -2.62 -27.40
N ASP A 51 10.00 -3.66 -27.36
CA ASP A 51 9.74 -4.93 -26.67
C ASP A 51 10.75 -5.19 -25.56
N ASN A 52 11.11 -4.17 -24.79
CA ASN A 52 12.02 -4.39 -23.67
C ASN A 52 11.33 -5.23 -22.58
N PRO A 53 11.64 -6.53 -22.45
CA PRO A 53 11.03 -7.40 -21.46
C PRO A 53 11.38 -7.01 -20.02
N TYR A 54 12.26 -6.00 -19.86
CA TYR A 54 12.71 -5.50 -18.56
C TYR A 54 12.05 -4.19 -18.17
N LYS A 55 11.14 -3.65 -18.98
CA LYS A 55 10.34 -2.48 -18.53
C LYS A 55 9.51 -2.87 -17.31
N SER A 56 9.68 -2.11 -16.28
CA SER A 56 8.86 -2.26 -15.08
C SER A 56 7.43 -1.83 -15.37
N LYS A 57 6.48 -2.52 -14.76
CA LYS A 57 5.04 -2.22 -14.89
C LYS A 57 4.35 -2.44 -13.56
N LEU A 58 3.36 -1.62 -13.28
CA LEU A 58 2.42 -1.86 -12.20
C LEU A 58 1.06 -2.26 -12.79
N LYS A 59 0.60 -3.47 -12.48
CA LYS A 59 -0.73 -3.95 -12.84
C LYS A 59 -1.59 -4.02 -11.58
N LEU A 60 -2.75 -3.37 -11.61
CA LEU A 60 -3.72 -3.35 -10.54
C LEU A 60 -5.05 -3.91 -11.03
N THR A 61 -5.66 -4.81 -10.26
CA THR A 61 -6.95 -5.42 -10.58
C THR A 61 -7.89 -5.26 -9.40
N TYR A 62 -9.00 -4.56 -9.61
CA TYR A 62 -10.06 -4.40 -8.61
C TYR A 62 -11.04 -5.57 -8.66
N ASN A 63 -11.35 -6.13 -7.49
CA ASN A 63 -12.38 -7.15 -7.30
C ASN A 63 -13.50 -6.57 -6.41
N GLU A 64 -14.66 -6.34 -7.03
CA GLU A 64 -15.82 -5.78 -6.34
C GLU A 64 -16.40 -6.72 -5.28
N ALA A 65 -16.41 -8.04 -5.53
CA ALA A 65 -16.98 -9.02 -4.62
C ALA A 65 -16.25 -9.08 -3.27
N ASP A 66 -14.92 -8.91 -3.31
CA ASP A 66 -14.06 -8.98 -2.13
C ASP A 66 -13.63 -7.60 -1.63
N GLN A 67 -13.99 -6.53 -2.35
CA GLN A 67 -13.53 -5.16 -2.08
C GLN A 67 -12.00 -5.08 -1.95
N THR A 68 -11.29 -5.68 -2.91
CA THR A 68 -9.83 -5.74 -2.90
C THR A 68 -9.24 -5.18 -4.19
N ILE A 69 -8.01 -4.68 -4.10
CA ILE A 69 -7.13 -4.45 -5.24
C ILE A 69 -5.99 -5.46 -5.14
N THR A 70 -5.86 -6.34 -6.14
CA THR A 70 -4.65 -7.15 -6.30
C THR A 70 -3.67 -6.39 -7.19
N GLY A 71 -2.41 -6.31 -6.75
CA GLY A 71 -1.33 -5.64 -7.45
C GLY A 71 -0.21 -6.60 -7.83
N GLU A 72 0.40 -6.33 -8.97
CA GLU A 72 1.60 -6.99 -9.46
C GLU A 72 2.57 -5.89 -9.95
N TYR A 73 3.69 -5.74 -9.24
CA TYR A 73 4.80 -4.92 -9.71
C TYR A 73 5.75 -5.84 -10.49
N ILE A 74 5.69 -5.72 -11.80
CA ILE A 74 6.42 -6.57 -12.75
C ILE A 74 7.80 -5.98 -12.98
N ASN A 75 8.83 -6.82 -12.97
CA ASN A 75 10.23 -6.46 -13.21
C ASN A 75 10.76 -5.41 -12.22
N TYR A 76 10.43 -5.54 -10.94
CA TYR A 76 11.09 -4.76 -9.90
C TYR A 76 12.56 -5.16 -9.82
N MET A 77 13.45 -4.17 -10.00
CA MET A 77 14.88 -4.37 -10.11
C MET A 77 15.56 -4.24 -8.75
N LEU A 78 16.35 -5.25 -8.37
CA LEU A 78 17.07 -5.29 -7.10
C LEU A 78 18.42 -6.01 -7.25
N SER A 79 19.22 -6.05 -6.17
CA SER A 79 20.46 -6.81 -6.12
C SER A 79 20.18 -8.32 -6.11
N CYS A 80 21.02 -9.15 -6.77
CA CYS A 80 20.86 -10.61 -6.76
C CYS A 80 21.02 -11.26 -5.38
N ASP A 81 21.55 -10.56 -4.44
CA ASP A 81 21.89 -10.96 -3.06
C ASP A 81 20.75 -10.62 -2.08
N TYR A 82 19.57 -10.28 -2.63
CA TYR A 82 18.42 -10.00 -1.80
C TYR A 82 17.99 -11.25 -1.00
N THR A 83 17.60 -11.03 0.23
CA THR A 83 17.09 -12.08 1.14
C THR A 83 15.57 -12.05 1.23
N ASP A 84 14.97 -10.85 1.05
CA ASP A 84 13.52 -10.66 1.03
C ASP A 84 13.17 -9.40 0.25
N ALA A 85 11.93 -9.33 -0.24
CA ALA A 85 11.39 -8.17 -0.95
C ALA A 85 9.87 -8.10 -0.83
N GLY A 86 9.35 -6.90 -0.90
CA GLY A 86 7.90 -6.68 -0.79
C GLY A 86 7.49 -5.26 -1.11
N ILE A 87 6.29 -4.93 -0.69
CA ILE A 87 5.72 -3.60 -0.83
C ILE A 87 4.96 -3.23 0.44
N ASN A 88 5.11 -2.01 0.90
CA ASN A 88 4.29 -1.41 1.94
C ASN A 88 3.28 -0.46 1.29
N ILE A 89 2.14 -0.27 1.94
CA ILE A 89 1.16 0.73 1.53
C ILE A 89 0.95 1.73 2.65
N GLU A 90 0.74 2.96 2.26
CA GLU A 90 0.34 4.05 3.14
C GLU A 90 -0.84 4.77 2.49
N GLN A 91 -1.72 5.31 3.30
CA GLN A 91 -2.78 6.20 2.82
C GLN A 91 -2.65 7.51 3.57
N ASP A 92 -2.34 8.56 2.82
CA ASP A 92 -2.21 9.91 3.37
C ASP A 92 -3.57 10.48 3.80
N ALA A 93 -3.53 11.56 4.56
CA ALA A 93 -4.72 12.22 5.09
C ALA A 93 -5.67 12.76 3.99
N ASP A 94 -5.16 13.02 2.80
CA ASP A 94 -5.92 13.43 1.60
C ASP A 94 -6.46 12.24 0.80
N GLY A 95 -6.18 11.00 1.24
CA GLY A 95 -6.62 9.76 0.59
C GLY A 95 -5.69 9.25 -0.51
N THR A 96 -4.51 9.83 -0.69
CA THR A 96 -3.48 9.34 -1.61
C THR A 96 -3.00 7.97 -1.19
N LEU A 97 -3.01 7.02 -2.12
CA LEU A 97 -2.46 5.67 -1.95
C LEU A 97 -0.98 5.68 -2.34
N VAL A 98 -0.11 5.50 -1.36
CA VAL A 98 1.34 5.43 -1.56
C VAL A 98 1.80 3.99 -1.50
N LEU A 99 2.48 3.54 -2.55
CA LEU A 99 3.09 2.21 -2.65
C LEU A 99 4.60 2.36 -2.50
N ASN A 100 5.16 1.71 -1.47
CA ASN A 100 6.58 1.75 -1.13
C ASN A 100 7.18 0.33 -1.28
N PRO A 101 7.72 -0.05 -2.44
CA PRO A 101 8.46 -1.29 -2.59
C PRO A 101 9.76 -1.24 -1.76
N TRP A 102 10.14 -2.39 -1.23
CA TRP A 102 11.33 -2.54 -0.41
C TRP A 102 12.01 -3.87 -0.70
N ASN A 103 13.29 -3.94 -0.40
CA ASN A 103 14.07 -5.18 -0.39
C ASN A 103 15.13 -5.15 0.72
N GLU A 104 15.47 -6.33 1.18
CA GLU A 104 16.61 -6.57 2.08
C GLU A 104 17.71 -7.28 1.29
N ALA A 105 18.96 -6.92 1.52
CA ALA A 105 20.12 -7.55 0.92
C ALA A 105 21.26 -7.64 1.96
N GLU A 106 21.98 -8.77 1.97
CA GLU A 106 23.11 -8.95 2.91
C GLU A 106 24.34 -8.16 2.48
N ASN A 107 24.58 -8.09 1.17
CA ASN A 107 25.72 -7.37 0.61
C ASN A 107 25.31 -6.57 -0.63
N LEU A 108 26.10 -5.58 -1.00
CA LEU A 108 25.98 -4.92 -2.30
C LEU A 108 26.86 -5.65 -3.30
N VAL A 109 26.24 -6.36 -4.22
CA VAL A 109 26.91 -7.07 -5.32
C VAL A 109 26.60 -6.42 -6.67
N ASP A 110 27.54 -6.45 -7.60
CA ASP A 110 27.39 -5.93 -8.97
C ASP A 110 26.50 -6.84 -9.85
N CYS A 111 25.46 -7.40 -9.25
CA CYS A 111 24.52 -8.26 -9.93
C CYS A 111 23.12 -7.70 -9.76
N ILE A 112 22.38 -7.58 -10.86
CA ILE A 112 21.01 -7.08 -10.88
C ILE A 112 20.06 -8.21 -11.29
N CYS A 113 18.93 -8.26 -10.62
CA CYS A 113 17.91 -9.26 -10.76
C CYS A 113 16.55 -8.56 -10.85
N ASN A 114 15.64 -9.11 -11.64
CA ASN A 114 14.27 -8.68 -11.73
C ASN A 114 13.35 -9.70 -11.06
N ILE A 115 12.45 -9.22 -10.22
CA ILE A 115 11.39 -10.03 -9.61
C ILE A 115 10.04 -9.40 -9.88
N ASN A 116 8.96 -10.17 -9.70
CA ASN A 116 7.63 -9.62 -9.59
C ASN A 116 7.21 -9.61 -8.13
N ILE A 117 6.64 -8.50 -7.67
CA ILE A 117 6.05 -8.38 -6.33
C ILE A 117 4.54 -8.46 -6.47
N TYR A 118 3.90 -9.37 -5.74
CA TYR A 118 2.45 -9.56 -5.70
C TYR A 118 1.90 -9.09 -4.37
N PHE A 119 0.79 -8.35 -4.40
CA PHE A 119 0.18 -7.84 -3.17
C PHE A 119 -1.34 -7.74 -3.27
N THR A 120 -2.01 -7.66 -2.12
CA THR A 120 -3.45 -7.47 -2.03
C THR A 120 -3.78 -6.39 -1.02
N ILE A 121 -4.53 -5.39 -1.46
CA ILE A 121 -5.06 -4.30 -0.64
C ILE A 121 -6.52 -4.60 -0.36
N ARG A 122 -6.93 -4.56 0.91
CA ARG A 122 -8.33 -4.70 1.36
C ARG A 122 -8.98 -3.35 1.57
N ASN A 123 -10.30 -3.40 1.72
CA ASN A 123 -11.18 -2.26 1.96
C ASN A 123 -11.13 -1.25 0.80
N ALA A 124 -10.82 -1.75 -0.40
CA ALA A 124 -10.82 -0.95 -1.60
C ALA A 124 -12.25 -0.73 -2.11
N THR A 125 -12.51 0.43 -2.68
CA THR A 125 -13.80 0.77 -3.28
C THR A 125 -13.63 1.12 -4.75
N MET A 126 -14.73 1.03 -5.52
CA MET A 126 -14.76 1.40 -6.93
C MET A 126 -14.75 2.93 -7.09
N GLN A 127 -13.58 3.53 -6.98
CA GLN A 127 -13.40 4.99 -7.04
C GLN A 127 -12.14 5.39 -7.82
N ASN A 128 -11.88 6.69 -7.84
CA ASN A 128 -10.60 7.23 -8.28
C ASN A 128 -9.64 7.24 -7.10
N TYR A 129 -8.39 6.86 -7.34
CA TYR A 129 -7.31 6.98 -6.37
C TYR A 129 -6.24 7.90 -6.93
N HIS A 130 -5.72 8.81 -6.13
CA HIS A 130 -4.41 9.38 -6.38
C HIS A 130 -3.39 8.35 -5.94
N LEU A 131 -2.54 7.91 -6.85
CA LEU A 131 -1.57 6.85 -6.64
C LEU A 131 -0.16 7.42 -6.78
N VAL A 132 0.67 7.13 -5.79
CA VAL A 132 2.12 7.37 -5.82
C VAL A 132 2.80 6.01 -5.69
N LEU A 133 3.67 5.67 -6.64
CA LEU A 133 4.55 4.50 -6.56
C LEU A 133 5.97 5.00 -6.42
N ASN A 134 6.56 4.77 -5.27
CA ASN A 134 7.96 5.08 -5.02
C ASN A 134 8.85 3.96 -5.55
N ARG A 135 10.07 4.29 -5.96
CA ARG A 135 11.09 3.31 -6.35
C ARG A 135 11.86 2.83 -5.13
N ARG A 136 12.40 3.77 -4.39
CA ARG A 136 13.14 3.55 -3.16
C ARG A 136 13.35 4.85 -2.41
N THR A 137 13.58 4.73 -1.12
CA THR A 137 14.12 5.81 -0.29
C THR A 137 15.58 5.52 0.00
N VAL A 138 16.43 6.50 -0.20
CA VAL A 138 17.87 6.43 0.08
C VAL A 138 18.25 7.47 1.13
N THR A 139 19.17 7.12 2.00
CA THR A 139 19.79 8.10 2.90
C THR A 139 21.00 8.70 2.20
N ILE A 140 20.98 10.00 2.03
CA ILE A 140 22.10 10.77 1.46
C ILE A 140 22.86 11.40 2.61
N VAL A 141 24.19 11.25 2.60
CA VAL A 141 25.08 11.90 3.55
C VAL A 141 25.73 13.07 2.84
N ASP A 142 25.44 14.29 3.30
CA ASP A 142 25.99 15.52 2.76
C ASP A 142 27.47 15.71 3.11
N GLN A 143 28.14 16.65 2.44
CA GLN A 143 29.57 16.92 2.68
C GLN A 143 29.89 17.41 4.10
N ASP A 144 28.89 17.96 4.80
CA ASP A 144 29.00 18.41 6.19
C ASP A 144 28.72 17.28 7.21
N GLY A 145 28.39 16.08 6.72
CA GLY A 145 28.06 14.91 7.53
C GLY A 145 26.59 14.86 7.99
N SER A 146 25.74 15.77 7.54
CA SER A 146 24.29 15.68 7.77
C SER A 146 23.68 14.58 6.90
N GLU A 147 22.63 13.94 7.41
CA GLU A 147 21.90 12.89 6.70
C GLU A 147 20.48 13.36 6.38
N HIS A 148 20.06 13.13 5.16
CA HIS A 148 18.65 13.29 4.78
C HIS A 148 18.17 12.13 3.93
N GLN A 149 16.84 11.93 3.87
CA GLN A 149 16.22 10.90 3.04
C GLN A 149 15.70 11.52 1.75
N GLU A 150 16.01 10.86 0.65
CA GLU A 150 15.46 11.18 -0.66
C GLU A 150 14.66 9.99 -1.17
N THR A 151 13.42 10.23 -1.58
CA THR A 151 12.52 9.22 -2.15
C THR A 151 12.37 9.47 -3.65
N TRP A 152 12.70 8.49 -4.45
CA TRP A 152 12.47 8.53 -5.89
C TRP A 152 11.14 7.89 -6.23
N THR A 153 10.36 8.60 -7.05
CA THR A 153 9.01 8.19 -7.45
C THR A 153 9.04 7.70 -8.90
N ASP A 154 8.50 6.50 -9.12
CA ASP A 154 8.35 5.91 -10.47
C ASP A 154 7.06 6.35 -11.15
N TYR A 155 6.01 6.58 -10.36
CA TYR A 155 4.72 7.01 -10.89
C TYR A 155 3.98 7.87 -9.87
N GLU A 156 3.35 8.94 -10.36
CA GLU A 156 2.39 9.73 -9.62
C GLU A 156 1.26 10.14 -10.57
N GLY A 157 0.01 9.85 -10.16
CA GLY A 157 -1.15 10.19 -10.98
C GLY A 157 -2.46 9.62 -10.47
N TYR A 158 -3.53 9.92 -11.19
CA TYR A 158 -4.85 9.40 -10.86
C TYR A 158 -5.14 8.12 -11.62
N ILE A 159 -5.66 7.11 -10.92
CA ILE A 159 -6.19 5.88 -11.48
C ILE A 159 -7.68 5.76 -11.18
N SER A 160 -8.43 5.08 -12.02
CA SER A 160 -9.89 4.96 -11.86
C SER A 160 -10.35 3.53 -12.13
N PHE A 161 -11.01 2.94 -11.13
CA PHE A 161 -11.70 1.66 -11.29
C PHE A 161 -13.18 1.79 -11.65
N LYS A 162 -13.71 3.01 -11.86
CA LYS A 162 -15.13 3.23 -12.17
C LYS A 162 -15.57 2.64 -13.51
N ASN A 163 -14.67 2.56 -14.47
CA ASN A 163 -14.97 2.13 -15.83
C ASN A 163 -14.18 0.88 -16.28
N GLN A 164 -13.26 0.41 -15.47
CA GLN A 164 -12.40 -0.73 -15.76
C GLN A 164 -11.89 -1.38 -14.48
N ASN A 165 -11.79 -2.70 -14.47
CA ASN A 165 -11.32 -3.43 -13.31
C ASN A 165 -9.80 -3.67 -13.34
N ILE A 166 -9.14 -3.42 -14.47
CA ILE A 166 -7.71 -3.66 -14.64
C ILE A 166 -7.06 -2.37 -15.14
N ILE A 167 -5.99 -1.97 -14.46
CA ILE A 167 -5.15 -0.82 -14.81
C ILE A 167 -3.73 -1.32 -14.95
N THR A 168 -3.05 -0.92 -16.01
CA THR A 168 -1.62 -1.19 -16.22
C THR A 168 -0.91 0.14 -16.44
N ILE A 169 0.15 0.35 -15.70
CA ILE A 169 1.01 1.53 -15.75
C ILE A 169 2.40 1.06 -16.20
N ASP A 170 2.89 1.59 -17.29
CA ASP A 170 4.28 1.41 -17.75
C ASP A 170 5.17 2.39 -16.98
N LEU A 171 6.31 1.90 -16.43
CA LEU A 171 7.21 2.64 -15.55
C LEU A 171 8.55 2.92 -16.22
#